data_7ebd0c07489cef7e7b870ceeab79e77e
#
_entry.id   7ebd0c07489cef7e7b870ceeab79e77e
#
_cell.length_a   1.000
_cell.length_b   1.000
_cell.length_c   1.000
_cell.angle_alpha   90.00
_cell.angle_beta   90.00
_cell.angle_gamma   90.00
#
_symmetry.space_group_name_H-M   'P 1'
#
loop_
_entity.id
_entity.type
_entity.pdbx_description
1 polymer ?
#
loop_
_entity_poly.entity_id
_entity_poly.type
_entity_poly.pdbx_seq_one_letter_code
_entity_poly.pdbx_strand_id
1 'polypeptide(L)' 'AKQHIYKDNWIIEFTPTCFHAFVLNMDEDVEDKTFLSLEKAKEWIDKNSKSK' A
#
# COMPACT_ATOMS: atom_id res chain seq x y z
N ALA A 1 -5.80 -2.69 14.52
CA ALA A 1 -5.40 -2.44 13.13
C ALA A 1 -5.78 -3.61 12.25
N LYS A 2 -6.17 -3.31 11.03
CA LYS A 2 -6.52 -4.35 10.06
C LYS A 2 -5.47 -4.41 8.97
N GLN A 3 -5.27 -5.60 8.41
CA GLN A 3 -4.33 -5.81 7.32
C GLN A 3 -5.09 -6.10 6.05
N HIS A 4 -4.68 -5.44 4.99
CA HIS A 4 -5.24 -5.68 3.67
C HIS A 4 -4.10 -6.09 2.74
N ILE A 5 -4.38 -6.96 1.80
CA ILE A 5 -3.39 -7.35 0.81
C ILE A 5 -3.93 -6.99 -0.56
N TYR A 6 -3.16 -6.24 -1.32
CA TYR A 6 -3.55 -5.80 -2.65
C TYR A 6 -2.38 -5.98 -3.59
N LYS A 7 -2.55 -6.86 -4.59
CA LYS A 7 -1.50 -7.16 -5.57
C LYS A 7 -0.19 -7.52 -4.88
N ASP A 8 -0.29 -8.38 -3.86
CA ASP A 8 0.85 -8.88 -3.09
C ASP A 8 1.56 -7.80 -2.29
N ASN A 9 0.90 -6.66 -2.08
CA ASN A 9 1.44 -5.59 -1.24
C ASN A 9 0.54 -5.39 -0.03
N TRP A 10 1.14 -4.94 1.05
CA TRP A 10 0.43 -4.81 2.32
C TRP A 10 -0.10 -3.41 2.51
N ILE A 11 -1.29 -3.34 3.06
CA ILE A 11 -1.88 -2.07 3.50
C ILE A 11 -2.33 -2.28 4.93
N ILE A 12 -1.86 -1.44 5.84
CA ILE A 12 -2.25 -1.51 7.24
C ILE A 12 -3.25 -0.41 7.54
N GLU A 13 -4.42 -0.79 7.98
CA GLU A 13 -5.46 0.17 8.37
C GLU A 13 -5.35 0.43 9.85
N PHE A 14 -4.81 1.60 10.21
CA PHE A 14 -4.71 1.98 11.62
C PHE A 14 -6.03 2.53 12.13
N THR A 15 -6.67 3.38 11.34
CA THR A 15 -7.99 3.93 11.65
C THR A 15 -8.77 3.99 10.35
N PRO A 16 -10.09 4.24 10.40
CA PRO A 16 -10.87 4.34 9.16
C PRO A 16 -10.38 5.41 8.18
N THR A 17 -9.56 6.35 8.65
CA THR A 17 -9.04 7.39 7.78
C THR A 17 -7.52 7.38 7.70
N CYS A 18 -6.88 6.30 8.12
CA CYS A 18 -5.42 6.24 8.09
C CYS A 18 -4.98 4.86 7.62
N PHE A 19 -4.46 4.83 6.39
CA PHE A 19 -4.00 3.59 5.77
C PHE A 19 -2.55 3.74 5.39
N HIS A 20 -1.74 2.77 5.76
CA HIS A 20 -0.31 2.79 5.48
C HIS A 20 0.00 1.67 4.48
N ALA A 21 0.36 2.06 3.26
CA ALA A 21 0.64 1.11 2.18
C ALA A 21 2.13 0.89 2.04
N PHE A 22 2.50 -0.34 1.70
CA PHE A 22 3.89 -0.72 1.51
C PHE A 22 4.06 -1.36 0.15
N VAL A 23 5.11 -0.96 -0.58
CA VAL A 23 5.45 -1.55 -1.86
C VAL A 23 6.91 -1.95 -1.84
N LEU A 24 7.18 -3.19 -2.25
CA LEU A 24 8.55 -3.67 -2.37
C LEU A 24 9.01 -3.47 -3.81
N ASN A 25 10.06 -2.67 -3.98
CA ASN A 25 10.62 -2.39 -5.29
C ASN A 25 11.56 -3.48 -5.73
N MET A 26 11.87 -3.51 -7.03
CA MET A 26 12.76 -4.51 -7.59
C MET A 26 14.18 -4.40 -7.04
N ASP A 27 14.57 -3.22 -6.57
CA ASP A 27 15.87 -3.00 -5.97
C ASP A 27 15.89 -3.39 -4.51
N GLU A 28 14.85 -4.09 -4.05
CA GLU A 28 14.71 -4.53 -2.67
C GLU A 28 14.51 -3.38 -1.70
N ASP A 29 14.21 -2.20 -2.22
CA ASP A 29 13.82 -1.09 -1.38
C ASP A 29 12.34 -1.18 -1.07
N VAL A 30 11.98 -0.85 0.16
CA VAL A 30 10.58 -0.82 0.56
C VAL A 30 10.15 0.65 0.60
N GLU A 31 9.11 0.95 -0.16
CA GLU A 31 8.51 2.28 -0.10
C GLU A 31 7.19 2.20 0.64
N ASP A 32 6.91 3.21 1.42
CA ASP A 32 5.67 3.25 2.16
C ASP A 32 5.10 4.65 2.15
N LYS A 33 3.79 4.73 2.28
CA LYS A 33 3.13 6.01 2.27
C LYS A 33 1.79 5.88 2.99
N THR A 34 1.37 6.97 3.61
CA THR A 34 0.12 7.00 4.35
C THR A 34 -0.97 7.67 3.53
N PHE A 35 -2.16 7.13 3.59
CA PHE A 35 -3.31 7.64 2.84
C PHE A 35 -4.51 7.77 3.75
N LEU A 36 -5.46 8.59 3.32
CA LEU A 36 -6.68 8.82 4.07
C LEU A 36 -7.78 7.82 3.72
N SER A 37 -7.59 7.06 2.65
CA SER A 37 -8.59 6.08 2.24
C SER A 37 -7.92 4.88 1.60
N LEU A 38 -8.62 3.76 1.63
CA LEU A 38 -8.11 2.53 1.03
C LEU A 38 -7.97 2.66 -0.48
N GLU A 39 -8.90 3.36 -1.11
CA GLU A 39 -8.85 3.55 -2.55
C GLU A 39 -7.58 4.28 -2.98
N LYS A 40 -7.22 5.31 -2.22
CA LYS A 40 -6.00 6.06 -2.54
C LYS A 40 -4.77 5.18 -2.39
N ALA A 41 -4.75 4.35 -1.36
CA ALA A 41 -3.64 3.43 -1.15
C ALA A 41 -3.53 2.46 -2.32
N LYS A 42 -4.66 1.93 -2.78
CA LYS A 42 -4.64 1.00 -3.90
C LYS A 42 -4.19 1.66 -5.19
N GLU A 43 -4.61 2.90 -5.43
CA GLU A 43 -4.17 3.63 -6.61
C GLU A 43 -2.66 3.82 -6.61
N TRP A 44 -2.11 4.16 -5.46
CA TRP A 44 -0.67 4.35 -5.35
C TRP A 44 0.07 3.04 -5.63
N ILE A 45 -0.44 1.93 -5.10
CA ILE A 45 0.16 0.63 -5.35
C ILE A 45 0.11 0.30 -6.83
N ASP A 46 -1.02 0.58 -7.49
CA ASP A 46 -1.14 0.34 -8.92
C ASP A 46 -0.07 1.08 -9.73
N LYS A 47 0.22 2.30 -9.32
CA LYS A 47 1.20 3.11 -10.03
C LYS A 47 2.63 2.67 -9.76
N ASN A 48 2.89 2.16 -8.57
CA ASN A 48 4.26 1.88 -8.14
C ASN A 48 4.61 0.40 -8.17
N SER A 49 3.61 -0.47 -8.21
CA SER A 49 3.86 -1.90 -8.30
C SER A 49 4.23 -2.26 -9.73
N LYS A 50 5.28 -3.01 -9.89
CA LYS A 50 5.73 -3.44 -11.22
C LYS A 50 5.12 -4.76 -11.63
N SER A 51 4.31 -5.36 -10.79
CA SER A 51 3.70 -6.64 -11.12
C SER A 51 2.71 -6.44 -12.26
N LYS A 52 2.63 -7.43 -13.08
CA LYS A 52 1.73 -7.39 -14.21
C LYS A 52 0.44 -8.08 -13.92
#